data_eb08087173caa407fa2d0f9f30e3a999
#
_entry.id   eb08087173caa407fa2d0f9f30e3a999
#
_cell.length_a   1.000
_cell.length_b   1.000
_cell.length_c   1.000
_cell.angle_alpha   90.00
_cell.angle_beta   90.00
_cell.angle_gamma   90.00
#
_symmetry.space_group_name_H-M   'P 1'
#
loop_
_entity.id
_entity.type
_entity.pdbx_description
1 polymer ?
#
loop_
_entity_poly.entity_id
_entity_poly.type
_entity_poly.pdbx_seq_one_letter_code
_entity_poly.pdbx_strand_id
1 'polypeptide(L)'
;MVTWKDKLNIKLGIFLLLLGTSSLLTLGFTHSNFIHSNASLNYLKFNNSCLINKDQYLYLGKKTFLNDVEKKIFNNRISTRLPKYIDLFKKYSQDNFLTWYLLAAISYQESHWNHKAISPTQVKGLMMITFDTMNFIGIKNRLDPEQSVHGASKYLINIYGRLPSSIKGPDRLWMTIAAYNVGLGHLEDARKLTQRFGGNPNNWSNVSKYLPLLSKKKYYQSLKHGYARGYEPVIYVKRIQAYLEILRLKDRSVIASFYKKFF
;
A
#
# COMPACT_ATOMS: atom_id res chain seq x y z
N MET A 1 -19.63 -7.61 38.20
CA MET A 1 -18.71 -8.67 37.73
C MET A 1 -19.55 -9.70 36.99
N VAL A 2 -19.62 -9.61 35.65
CA VAL A 2 -20.43 -10.49 34.80
C VAL A 2 -19.59 -11.72 34.48
N THR A 3 -20.04 -12.90 34.83
CA THR A 3 -19.28 -14.14 34.71
C THR A 3 -19.26 -14.68 33.29
N TRP A 4 -18.31 -15.53 32.98
CA TRP A 4 -18.09 -16.15 31.64
C TRP A 4 -19.32 -16.95 31.13
N LYS A 5 -20.17 -17.43 32.02
CA LYS A 5 -21.41 -18.16 31.68
C LYS A 5 -22.49 -17.27 31.08
N ASP A 6 -22.55 -15.99 31.43
CA ASP A 6 -23.57 -15.07 30.91
C ASP A 6 -23.34 -14.69 29.45
N LYS A 7 -22.08 -14.76 28.97
CA LYS A 7 -21.72 -14.52 27.56
C LYS A 7 -22.03 -15.70 26.63
N LEU A 8 -22.18 -16.92 27.18
CA LEU A 8 -22.50 -18.11 26.38
C LEU A 8 -23.99 -18.19 26.06
N ASN A 9 -24.85 -17.75 26.99
CA ASN A 9 -26.31 -17.80 26.82
C ASN A 9 -26.85 -16.78 25.81
N ILE A 10 -26.16 -15.67 25.60
CA ILE A 10 -26.53 -14.67 24.59
C ILE A 10 -26.23 -15.16 23.16
N LYS A 11 -25.20 -15.99 22.98
CA LYS A 11 -24.89 -16.58 21.66
C LYS A 11 -25.77 -17.75 21.27
N LEU A 12 -26.35 -18.49 22.25
CA LEU A 12 -27.27 -19.60 21.98
C LEU A 12 -28.71 -19.08 21.67
N GLY A 13 -29.11 -17.95 22.25
CA GLY A 13 -30.43 -17.36 22.02
C GLY A 13 -30.63 -16.81 20.59
N ILE A 14 -29.57 -16.37 19.95
CA ILE A 14 -29.62 -15.85 18.57
C ILE A 14 -29.60 -16.98 17.53
N PHE A 15 -29.14 -18.18 17.89
CA PHE A 15 -29.06 -19.32 16.96
C PHE A 15 -30.41 -20.11 16.89
N LEU A 16 -31.28 -19.99 17.90
CA LEU A 16 -32.57 -20.71 17.97
C LEU A 16 -33.76 -19.93 17.39
N LEU A 17 -33.61 -18.65 17.06
CA LEU A 17 -34.65 -17.82 16.44
C LEU A 17 -34.65 -17.88 14.90
N LEU A 18 -33.77 -18.67 14.28
CA LEU A 18 -33.66 -18.83 12.81
C LEU A 18 -34.13 -20.20 12.30
N LEU A 19 -34.77 -21.05 13.16
CA LEU A 19 -35.23 -22.39 12.79
C LEU A 19 -36.74 -22.58 12.99
N GLY A 20 -37.54 -21.61 12.64
CA GLY A 20 -39.00 -21.76 12.71
C GLY A 20 -39.71 -21.04 11.58
N THR A 21 -39.84 -21.69 10.42
CA THR A 21 -41.08 -21.89 9.66
C THR A 21 -40.76 -22.65 8.39
N SER A 22 -41.34 -23.83 8.34
CA SER A 22 -41.38 -24.74 7.22
C SER A 22 -42.33 -24.26 6.12
N SER A 23 -42.01 -24.73 4.93
CA SER A 23 -42.83 -24.97 3.75
C SER A 23 -42.65 -23.98 2.60
N LEU A 24 -42.00 -24.39 1.58
CA LEU A 24 -42.45 -24.78 0.24
C LEU A 24 -41.26 -24.96 -0.72
N LEU A 25 -41.15 -26.17 -1.20
CA LEU A 25 -40.34 -26.54 -2.36
C LEU A 25 -40.74 -25.69 -3.57
N THR A 26 -39.78 -25.03 -4.16
CA THR A 26 -39.47 -24.93 -5.62
C THR A 26 -38.57 -23.72 -5.85
N LEU A 27 -37.60 -23.89 -6.75
CA LEU A 27 -36.62 -22.87 -7.23
C LEU A 27 -35.29 -22.77 -6.44
N GLY A 28 -34.60 -23.89 -6.37
CA GLY A 28 -33.24 -23.96 -5.80
C GLY A 28 -32.10 -23.63 -6.77
N PHE A 29 -32.24 -22.73 -7.77
CA PHE A 29 -31.14 -22.45 -8.70
C PHE A 29 -30.80 -20.96 -8.90
N THR A 30 -31.46 -20.01 -8.25
CA THR A 30 -31.23 -18.59 -8.50
C THR A 30 -30.47 -17.85 -7.39
N HIS A 31 -30.28 -18.45 -6.20
CA HIS A 31 -29.73 -17.71 -5.03
C HIS A 31 -28.20 -17.71 -4.96
N SER A 32 -27.51 -18.74 -5.47
CA SER A 32 -26.02 -18.77 -5.45
C SER A 32 -25.41 -17.79 -6.44
N ASN A 33 -26.04 -17.58 -7.60
CA ASN A 33 -25.52 -16.65 -8.62
C ASN A 33 -25.74 -15.17 -8.22
N PHE A 34 -26.78 -14.86 -7.43
CA PHE A 34 -27.06 -13.49 -7.00
C PHE A 34 -26.12 -13.01 -5.89
N ILE A 35 -25.72 -13.91 -4.99
CA ILE A 35 -24.76 -13.58 -3.92
C ILE A 35 -23.35 -13.34 -4.52
N HIS A 36 -22.96 -14.15 -5.51
CA HIS A 36 -21.67 -13.94 -6.20
C HIS A 36 -21.65 -12.66 -7.03
N SER A 37 -22.76 -12.29 -7.69
CA SER A 37 -22.83 -11.05 -8.47
C SER A 37 -22.80 -9.81 -7.57
N ASN A 38 -23.46 -9.85 -6.42
CA ASN A 38 -23.45 -8.75 -5.45
C ASN A 38 -22.09 -8.58 -4.75
N ALA A 39 -21.39 -9.68 -4.43
CA ALA A 39 -20.03 -9.61 -3.89
C ALA A 39 -19.04 -9.04 -4.93
N SER A 40 -19.17 -9.44 -6.19
CA SER A 40 -18.36 -8.92 -7.29
C SER A 40 -18.67 -7.46 -7.62
N LEU A 41 -19.95 -7.07 -7.59
CA LEU A 41 -20.40 -5.69 -7.77
C LEU A 41 -19.98 -4.79 -6.59
N ASN A 42 -20.06 -5.31 -5.36
CA ASN A 42 -19.56 -4.60 -4.18
C ASN A 42 -18.05 -4.49 -4.19
N TYR A 43 -17.32 -5.52 -4.63
CA TYR A 43 -15.87 -5.48 -4.84
C TYR A 43 -15.48 -4.44 -5.91
N LEU A 44 -16.23 -4.36 -7.00
CA LEU A 44 -16.00 -3.37 -8.06
C LEU A 44 -16.41 -1.94 -7.62
N LYS A 45 -17.52 -1.78 -6.88
CA LYS A 45 -17.92 -0.51 -6.26
C LYS A 45 -16.92 -0.05 -5.21
N PHE A 46 -16.44 -0.97 -4.37
CA PHE A 46 -15.47 -0.67 -3.32
C PHE A 46 -14.12 -0.26 -3.89
N ASN A 47 -13.61 -0.99 -4.89
CA ASN A 47 -12.40 -0.59 -5.60
C ASN A 47 -12.54 0.72 -6.39
N ASN A 48 -13.76 1.08 -6.84
CA ASN A 48 -14.00 2.35 -7.51
C ASN A 48 -14.11 3.54 -6.54
N SER A 49 -14.54 3.34 -5.30
CA SER A 49 -14.60 4.41 -4.27
C SER A 49 -13.23 4.68 -3.63
N CYS A 50 -12.34 3.70 -3.61
CA CYS A 50 -10.94 3.87 -3.20
C CYS A 50 -10.03 4.29 -4.37
N LEU A 51 -10.56 4.35 -5.59
CA LEU A 51 -9.87 4.90 -6.75
C LEU A 51 -9.79 6.41 -6.58
N ILE A 52 -8.61 6.89 -6.21
CA ILE A 52 -8.17 8.24 -6.58
C ILE A 52 -8.79 8.55 -7.95
N ASN A 53 -9.55 9.62 -8.03
CA ASN A 53 -10.36 10.03 -9.17
C ASN A 53 -9.65 9.77 -10.51
N LYS A 54 -10.34 9.18 -11.49
CA LYS A 54 -9.83 8.78 -12.80
C LYS A 54 -9.00 9.88 -13.49
N ASP A 55 -9.34 11.14 -13.23
CA ASP A 55 -8.68 12.32 -13.78
C ASP A 55 -7.33 12.63 -13.12
N GLN A 56 -7.12 12.21 -11.87
CA GLN A 56 -5.82 12.36 -11.17
C GLN A 56 -4.77 11.36 -11.65
N TYR A 57 -5.18 10.22 -12.26
CA TYR A 57 -4.26 9.28 -12.92
C TYR A 57 -3.94 9.66 -14.37
N LEU A 58 -4.79 10.40 -15.05
CA LEU A 58 -4.50 10.97 -16.37
C LEU A 58 -3.31 11.94 -16.33
N TYR A 59 -2.98 12.51 -15.17
CA TYR A 59 -1.76 13.31 -14.99
C TYR A 59 -0.47 12.48 -15.05
N LEU A 60 -0.55 11.14 -14.92
CA LEU A 60 0.57 10.22 -15.08
C LEU A 60 0.71 9.68 -16.51
N GLY A 61 -0.24 9.99 -17.38
CA GLY A 61 -0.23 9.57 -18.77
C GLY A 61 0.65 10.46 -19.62
N LYS A 62 1.86 10.03 -19.90
CA LYS A 62 2.54 10.11 -21.21
C LYS A 62 4.02 9.72 -21.17
N LYS A 63 4.68 9.59 -20.00
CA LYS A 63 6.04 9.07 -19.94
C LYS A 63 6.19 8.23 -18.67
N THR A 64 6.10 6.91 -18.78
CA THR A 64 6.43 6.02 -17.66
C THR A 64 7.86 6.33 -17.22
N PHE A 65 8.08 6.48 -15.92
CA PHE A 65 9.40 6.75 -15.34
C PHE A 65 10.39 5.61 -15.60
N LEU A 66 9.91 4.44 -16.00
CA LEU A 66 10.71 3.28 -16.34
C LEU A 66 11.02 3.25 -17.85
N ASN A 67 12.28 2.98 -18.20
CA ASN A 67 12.65 2.67 -19.57
C ASN A 67 12.17 1.27 -19.99
N ASP A 68 12.30 0.93 -21.27
CA ASP A 68 11.74 -0.33 -21.80
C ASP A 68 12.48 -1.57 -21.30
N VAL A 69 13.79 -1.47 -21.00
CA VAL A 69 14.55 -2.56 -20.37
C VAL A 69 14.05 -2.82 -18.95
N GLU A 70 13.84 -1.77 -18.16
CA GLU A 70 13.29 -1.88 -16.79
C GLU A 70 11.87 -2.48 -16.81
N LYS A 71 11.03 -2.06 -17.74
CA LYS A 71 9.67 -2.63 -17.94
C LYS A 71 9.74 -4.12 -18.30
N LYS A 72 10.63 -4.50 -19.22
CA LYS A 72 10.81 -5.90 -19.62
C LYS A 72 11.27 -6.75 -18.44
N ILE A 73 12.25 -6.29 -17.66
CA ILE A 73 12.71 -6.97 -16.44
C ILE A 73 11.60 -7.08 -15.42
N PHE A 74 10.84 -5.99 -15.17
CA PHE A 74 9.74 -5.99 -14.24
C PHE A 74 8.65 -6.99 -14.65
N ASN A 75 8.24 -6.96 -15.92
CA ASN A 75 7.25 -7.89 -16.47
C ASN A 75 7.67 -9.36 -16.33
N ASN A 76 8.93 -9.69 -16.59
CA ASN A 76 9.47 -11.03 -16.36
C ASN A 76 9.39 -11.42 -14.87
N ARG A 77 9.74 -10.51 -13.96
CA ARG A 77 9.69 -10.78 -12.52
C ARG A 77 8.26 -10.87 -11.97
N ILE A 78 7.27 -10.22 -12.58
CA ILE A 78 5.86 -10.44 -12.28
C ILE A 78 5.48 -11.90 -12.48
N SER A 79 5.98 -12.55 -13.53
CA SER A 79 5.66 -13.96 -13.81
C SER A 79 6.51 -14.93 -12.98
N THR A 80 7.76 -14.58 -12.65
CA THR A 80 8.71 -15.54 -12.05
C THR A 80 8.88 -15.39 -10.53
N ARG A 81 8.67 -14.18 -9.96
CA ARG A 81 8.92 -13.90 -8.55
C ARG A 81 7.68 -13.53 -7.76
N LEU A 82 6.81 -12.67 -8.30
CA LEU A 82 5.61 -12.18 -7.61
C LEU A 82 4.67 -13.29 -7.14
N PRO A 83 4.44 -14.40 -7.88
CA PRO A 83 3.51 -15.45 -7.45
C PRO A 83 3.85 -16.04 -6.08
N LYS A 84 5.13 -16.04 -5.68
CA LYS A 84 5.57 -16.55 -4.37
C LYS A 84 5.09 -15.71 -3.18
N TYR A 85 4.68 -14.45 -3.41
CA TYR A 85 4.40 -13.48 -2.35
C TYR A 85 3.03 -12.81 -2.47
N ILE A 86 2.28 -13.06 -3.54
CA ILE A 86 1.01 -12.38 -3.81
C ILE A 86 -0.01 -12.58 -2.68
N ASP A 87 -0.06 -13.79 -2.11
CA ASP A 87 -1.00 -14.09 -1.02
C ASP A 87 -0.61 -13.38 0.28
N LEU A 88 0.69 -13.18 0.53
CA LEU A 88 1.16 -12.35 1.65
C LEU A 88 0.77 -10.89 1.46
N PHE A 89 0.95 -10.35 0.25
CA PHE A 89 0.53 -8.97 -0.04
C PHE A 89 -0.98 -8.80 0.11
N LYS A 90 -1.79 -9.76 -0.35
CA LYS A 90 -3.25 -9.75 -0.16
C LYS A 90 -3.62 -9.86 1.31
N LYS A 91 -2.98 -10.75 2.08
CA LYS A 91 -3.23 -10.97 3.51
C LYS A 91 -3.02 -9.71 4.34
N TYR A 92 -1.97 -8.94 4.04
CA TYR A 92 -1.60 -7.74 4.79
C TYR A 92 -1.98 -6.43 4.13
N SER A 93 -2.74 -6.48 3.03
CA SER A 93 -3.38 -5.30 2.46
C SER A 93 -4.54 -4.83 3.35
N GLN A 94 -4.85 -3.54 3.27
CA GLN A 94 -6.00 -2.94 3.93
C GLN A 94 -6.78 -2.09 2.93
N ASP A 95 -8.09 -2.12 3.03
CA ASP A 95 -9.00 -1.58 2.03
C ASP A 95 -8.90 -0.07 1.80
N ASN A 96 -8.44 0.69 2.79
CA ASN A 96 -8.49 2.16 2.72
C ASN A 96 -7.43 2.79 1.80
N PHE A 97 -6.16 2.33 1.85
CA PHE A 97 -5.08 2.88 1.01
C PHE A 97 -3.99 1.87 0.67
N LEU A 98 -3.82 0.82 1.50
CA LEU A 98 -2.74 -0.13 1.40
C LEU A 98 -3.17 -1.37 0.61
N THR A 99 -3.34 -1.22 -0.68
CA THR A 99 -3.74 -2.31 -1.57
C THR A 99 -2.61 -3.33 -1.77
N TRP A 100 -2.94 -4.58 -2.12
CA TRP A 100 -1.94 -5.63 -2.33
C TRP A 100 -0.92 -5.26 -3.43
N TYR A 101 -1.37 -4.62 -4.51
CA TYR A 101 -0.48 -4.18 -5.59
C TYR A 101 0.40 -2.99 -5.18
N LEU A 102 -0.02 -2.16 -4.22
CA LEU A 102 0.84 -1.13 -3.64
C LEU A 102 1.94 -1.77 -2.78
N LEU A 103 1.61 -2.72 -1.90
CA LEU A 103 2.60 -3.49 -1.15
C LEU A 103 3.57 -4.21 -2.07
N ALA A 104 3.08 -4.82 -3.15
CA ALA A 104 3.91 -5.48 -4.15
C ALA A 104 4.83 -4.49 -4.88
N ALA A 105 4.34 -3.29 -5.24
CA ALA A 105 5.14 -2.25 -5.89
C ALA A 105 6.25 -1.73 -4.96
N ILE A 106 5.94 -1.48 -3.68
CA ILE A 106 6.93 -1.09 -2.67
C ILE A 106 7.97 -2.20 -2.50
N SER A 107 7.54 -3.45 -2.32
CA SER A 107 8.43 -4.60 -2.18
C SER A 107 9.34 -4.80 -3.39
N TYR A 108 8.85 -4.53 -4.60
CA TYR A 108 9.68 -4.58 -5.78
C TYR A 108 10.74 -3.47 -5.79
N GLN A 109 10.39 -2.26 -5.41
CA GLN A 109 11.34 -1.15 -5.29
C GLN A 109 12.40 -1.44 -4.23
N GLU A 110 12.05 -2.12 -3.14
CA GLU A 110 12.96 -2.46 -2.04
C GLU A 110 13.94 -3.58 -2.43
N SER A 111 13.43 -4.72 -2.86
CA SER A 111 14.23 -5.95 -2.99
C SER A 111 14.12 -6.64 -4.35
N HIS A 112 13.35 -6.09 -5.28
CA HIS A 112 12.96 -6.79 -6.50
C HIS A 112 12.30 -8.16 -6.22
N TRP A 113 11.51 -8.24 -5.13
CA TRP A 113 10.91 -9.46 -4.59
C TRP A 113 11.94 -10.55 -4.25
N ASN A 114 13.02 -10.17 -3.60
CA ASN A 114 14.03 -11.07 -3.04
C ASN A 114 14.01 -10.98 -1.50
N HIS A 115 13.42 -11.97 -0.82
CA HIS A 115 13.35 -11.98 0.64
C HIS A 115 14.71 -12.14 1.33
N LYS A 116 15.74 -12.61 0.59
CA LYS A 116 17.12 -12.74 1.09
C LYS A 116 17.96 -11.49 0.86
N ALA A 117 17.36 -10.39 0.36
CA ALA A 117 18.10 -9.17 0.11
C ALA A 117 18.68 -8.57 1.39
N ILE A 118 19.95 -8.14 1.30
CA ILE A 118 20.67 -7.44 2.38
C ILE A 118 21.42 -6.27 1.72
N SER A 119 21.18 -5.06 2.24
CA SER A 119 21.91 -3.87 1.78
C SER A 119 23.27 -3.73 2.49
N PRO A 120 24.19 -2.91 1.95
CA PRO A 120 25.45 -2.58 2.63
C PRO A 120 25.23 -2.01 4.05
N THR A 121 24.13 -1.34 4.30
CA THR A 121 23.74 -0.77 5.59
C THR A 121 22.93 -1.74 6.48
N GLN A 122 22.95 -3.05 6.17
CA GLN A 122 22.29 -4.12 6.93
C GLN A 122 20.75 -3.98 7.01
N VAL A 123 20.14 -3.28 6.08
CA VAL A 123 18.68 -3.36 5.86
C VAL A 123 18.37 -4.69 5.20
N LYS A 124 17.32 -5.40 5.62
CA LYS A 124 17.12 -6.81 5.24
C LYS A 124 15.68 -7.12 4.82
N GLY A 125 15.56 -8.12 3.96
CA GLY A 125 14.34 -8.84 3.66
C GLY A 125 13.53 -8.26 2.50
N LEU A 126 12.36 -8.82 2.31
CA LEU A 126 11.47 -8.52 1.18
C LEU A 126 11.07 -7.04 1.10
N MET A 127 10.90 -6.40 2.26
CA MET A 127 10.48 -5.00 2.40
C MET A 127 11.61 -4.10 2.93
N MET A 128 12.86 -4.59 2.99
CA MET A 128 14.07 -3.86 3.41
C MET A 128 13.87 -3.10 4.72
N ILE A 129 13.53 -3.84 5.79
CA ILE A 129 13.26 -3.28 7.12
C ILE A 129 14.57 -3.03 7.86
N THR A 130 14.75 -1.84 8.44
CA THR A 130 15.89 -1.51 9.31
C THR A 130 15.78 -2.24 10.65
N PHE A 131 16.88 -2.29 11.39
CA PHE A 131 16.86 -2.90 12.73
C PHE A 131 15.94 -2.11 13.70
N ASP A 132 16.00 -0.78 13.65
CA ASP A 132 15.18 0.08 14.50
C ASP A 132 13.67 -0.07 14.18
N THR A 133 13.34 -0.13 12.89
CA THR A 133 11.97 -0.39 12.47
C THR A 133 11.50 -1.77 12.91
N MET A 134 12.34 -2.81 12.81
CA MET A 134 12.06 -4.17 13.30
C MET A 134 11.64 -4.16 14.77
N ASN A 135 12.45 -3.49 15.61
CA ASN A 135 12.19 -3.38 17.05
C ASN A 135 10.91 -2.59 17.32
N PHE A 136 10.72 -1.47 16.61
CA PHE A 136 9.54 -0.61 16.78
C PHE A 136 8.22 -1.34 16.45
N ILE A 137 8.21 -2.17 15.41
CA ILE A 137 7.00 -2.91 14.98
C ILE A 137 6.87 -4.30 15.63
N GLY A 138 7.90 -4.76 16.35
CA GLY A 138 7.89 -6.01 17.10
C GLY A 138 8.00 -7.28 16.25
N ILE A 139 8.68 -7.25 15.09
CA ILE A 139 9.00 -8.46 14.31
C ILE A 139 10.37 -9.01 14.75
N LYS A 140 10.57 -10.33 14.59
CA LYS A 140 11.78 -11.03 15.04
C LYS A 140 12.75 -11.37 13.91
N ASN A 141 12.26 -11.60 12.71
CA ASN A 141 13.06 -12.00 11.55
C ASN A 141 12.69 -11.19 10.30
N ARG A 142 13.57 -10.29 9.87
CA ARG A 142 13.39 -9.46 8.68
C ARG A 142 13.52 -10.22 7.36
N LEU A 143 14.19 -11.39 7.37
CA LEU A 143 14.34 -12.27 6.20
C LEU A 143 13.16 -13.20 6.00
N ASP A 144 12.31 -13.39 7.01
CA ASP A 144 11.05 -14.09 6.87
C ASP A 144 10.07 -13.25 6.04
N PRO A 145 9.56 -13.78 4.90
CA PRO A 145 8.71 -13.00 4.00
C PRO A 145 7.44 -12.49 4.67
N GLU A 146 6.81 -13.31 5.50
CA GLU A 146 5.56 -12.96 6.17
C GLU A 146 5.76 -11.86 7.21
N GLN A 147 6.76 -12.00 8.09
CA GLN A 147 7.09 -10.97 9.07
C GLN A 147 7.53 -9.68 8.39
N SER A 148 8.26 -9.77 7.28
CA SER A 148 8.70 -8.61 6.51
C SER A 148 7.52 -7.83 5.93
N VAL A 149 6.56 -8.49 5.29
CA VAL A 149 5.36 -7.84 4.73
C VAL A 149 4.45 -7.30 5.84
N HIS A 150 4.18 -8.10 6.87
CA HIS A 150 3.38 -7.69 8.02
C HIS A 150 3.96 -6.44 8.72
N GLY A 151 5.27 -6.48 8.97
CA GLY A 151 5.95 -5.36 9.62
C GLY A 151 5.91 -4.08 8.77
N ALA A 152 6.18 -4.18 7.48
CA ALA A 152 6.11 -3.04 6.56
C ALA A 152 4.69 -2.47 6.46
N SER A 153 3.66 -3.34 6.42
CA SER A 153 2.26 -2.92 6.44
C SER A 153 1.95 -2.10 7.71
N LYS A 154 2.30 -2.62 8.89
CA LYS A 154 2.14 -1.88 10.16
C LYS A 154 2.87 -0.54 10.16
N TYR A 155 4.10 -0.51 9.65
CA TYR A 155 4.90 0.72 9.61
C TYR A 155 4.32 1.77 8.66
N LEU A 156 3.86 1.36 7.47
CA LEU A 156 3.16 2.24 6.53
C LEU A 156 1.88 2.83 7.13
N ILE A 157 1.08 2.01 7.83
CA ILE A 157 -0.12 2.45 8.53
C ILE A 157 0.22 3.45 9.63
N ASN A 158 1.28 3.20 10.41
CA ASN A 158 1.75 4.12 11.44
C ASN A 158 2.18 5.47 10.83
N ILE A 159 2.97 5.48 9.76
CA ILE A 159 3.36 6.72 9.07
C ILE A 159 2.12 7.45 8.56
N TYR A 160 1.22 6.73 7.89
CA TYR A 160 -0.01 7.30 7.34
C TYR A 160 -0.87 7.97 8.42
N GLY A 161 -1.03 7.33 9.58
CA GLY A 161 -1.77 7.87 10.72
C GLY A 161 -1.12 9.09 11.37
N ARG A 162 0.21 9.17 11.36
CA ARG A 162 0.98 10.28 11.95
C ARG A 162 1.07 11.52 11.08
N LEU A 163 0.77 11.44 9.79
CA LEU A 163 0.71 12.62 8.93
C LEU A 163 -0.45 13.54 9.36
N PRO A 164 -0.29 14.86 9.26
CA PRO A 164 -1.37 15.82 9.57
C PRO A 164 -2.66 15.52 8.82
N SER A 165 -3.80 15.71 9.48
CA SER A 165 -5.12 15.46 8.90
C SER A 165 -5.46 16.38 7.71
N SER A 166 -4.76 17.51 7.58
CA SER A 166 -4.86 18.43 6.43
C SER A 166 -4.31 17.84 5.12
N ILE A 167 -3.43 16.82 5.19
CA ILE A 167 -2.95 16.11 3.99
C ILE A 167 -3.99 15.07 3.62
N LYS A 168 -4.55 15.14 2.42
CA LYS A 168 -5.65 14.28 1.98
C LYS A 168 -5.30 13.47 0.73
N GLY A 169 -6.08 12.43 0.47
CA GLY A 169 -6.08 11.65 -0.77
C GLY A 169 -4.70 11.20 -1.22
N PRO A 170 -4.36 11.40 -2.51
CA PRO A 170 -3.09 10.96 -3.08
C PRO A 170 -1.86 11.60 -2.46
N ASP A 171 -1.95 12.86 -2.05
CA ASP A 171 -0.83 13.57 -1.42
C ASP A 171 -0.41 12.86 -0.12
N ARG A 172 -1.39 12.40 0.67
CA ARG A 172 -1.13 11.64 1.90
C ARG A 172 -0.46 10.30 1.60
N LEU A 173 -0.91 9.60 0.56
CA LEU A 173 -0.31 8.34 0.13
C LEU A 173 1.15 8.53 -0.29
N TRP A 174 1.43 9.48 -1.18
CA TRP A 174 2.79 9.69 -1.70
C TRP A 174 3.74 10.21 -0.63
N MET A 175 3.26 11.03 0.29
CA MET A 175 4.04 11.46 1.46
C MET A 175 4.32 10.31 2.42
N THR A 176 3.37 9.37 2.62
CA THR A 176 3.60 8.15 3.39
C THR A 176 4.73 7.31 2.79
N ILE A 177 4.69 7.10 1.47
CA ILE A 177 5.70 6.33 0.75
C ILE A 177 7.06 7.03 0.78
N ALA A 178 7.11 8.34 0.62
CA ALA A 178 8.34 9.12 0.76
C ALA A 178 8.93 9.01 2.16
N ALA A 179 8.08 9.11 3.21
CA ALA A 179 8.50 8.98 4.60
C ALA A 179 8.96 7.55 4.96
N TYR A 180 8.43 6.52 4.31
CA TYR A 180 8.93 5.15 4.44
C TYR A 180 10.40 5.05 4.04
N ASN A 181 10.80 5.75 2.97
CA ASN A 181 12.17 5.76 2.45
C ASN A 181 13.10 6.69 3.24
N VAL A 182 12.71 7.95 3.46
CA VAL A 182 13.60 8.99 4.03
C VAL A 182 13.40 9.21 5.53
N GLY A 183 12.35 8.66 6.11
CA GLY A 183 11.92 8.93 7.48
C GLY A 183 10.96 10.10 7.59
N LEU A 184 10.00 9.96 8.53
CA LEU A 184 8.95 10.96 8.75
C LEU A 184 9.52 12.34 9.15
N GLY A 185 10.59 12.36 9.94
CA GLY A 185 11.23 13.60 10.37
C GLY A 185 11.79 14.43 9.21
N HIS A 186 12.47 13.80 8.27
CA HIS A 186 12.99 14.48 7.07
C HIS A 186 11.87 14.91 6.12
N LEU A 187 10.76 14.15 6.04
CA LEU A 187 9.58 14.59 5.31
C LEU A 187 8.99 15.86 5.92
N GLU A 188 8.87 15.94 7.25
CA GLU A 188 8.40 17.14 7.94
C GLU A 188 9.34 18.34 7.73
N ASP A 189 10.64 18.14 7.73
CA ASP A 189 11.61 19.18 7.39
C ASP A 189 11.45 19.67 5.94
N ALA A 190 11.20 18.77 4.98
CA ALA A 190 10.89 19.14 3.60
C ALA A 190 9.57 19.95 3.49
N ARG A 191 8.55 19.59 4.26
CA ARG A 191 7.28 20.33 4.34
C ARG A 191 7.50 21.76 4.87
N LYS A 192 8.35 21.94 5.90
CA LYS A 192 8.74 23.26 6.41
C LYS A 192 9.46 24.08 5.35
N LEU A 193 10.40 23.49 4.61
CA LEU A 193 11.03 24.17 3.47
C LEU A 193 10.02 24.56 2.42
N THR A 194 9.09 23.67 2.07
CA THR A 194 8.02 23.96 1.11
C THR A 194 7.23 25.20 1.53
N GLN A 195 6.81 25.28 2.79
CA GLN A 195 6.09 26.43 3.33
C GLN A 195 6.95 27.70 3.32
N ARG A 196 8.22 27.60 3.72
CA ARG A 196 9.18 28.71 3.71
C ARG A 196 9.36 29.34 2.33
N PHE A 197 9.24 28.51 1.27
CA PHE A 197 9.33 28.97 -0.13
C PHE A 197 7.96 29.25 -0.78
N GLY A 198 6.90 29.43 0.02
CA GLY A 198 5.57 29.80 -0.48
C GLY A 198 4.78 28.65 -1.14
N GLY A 199 5.27 27.42 -1.06
CA GLY A 199 4.55 26.23 -1.56
C GLY A 199 3.57 25.66 -0.54
N ASN A 200 2.61 24.85 -1.02
CA ASN A 200 1.67 24.16 -0.15
C ASN A 200 2.35 22.92 0.48
N PRO A 201 2.58 22.89 1.83
CA PRO A 201 3.24 21.77 2.51
C PRO A 201 2.36 20.50 2.57
N ASN A 202 1.10 20.58 2.19
CA ASN A 202 0.16 19.47 2.16
C ASN A 202 0.02 18.84 0.76
N ASN A 203 0.72 19.37 -0.23
CA ASN A 203 0.68 18.87 -1.61
C ASN A 203 1.99 18.20 -1.98
N TRP A 204 1.93 16.93 -2.39
CA TRP A 204 3.12 16.13 -2.74
C TRP A 204 3.94 16.77 -3.88
N SER A 205 3.28 17.31 -4.90
CA SER A 205 3.99 17.91 -6.04
C SER A 205 4.82 19.13 -5.63
N ASN A 206 4.42 19.84 -4.57
CA ASN A 206 5.17 20.93 -3.99
C ASN A 206 6.30 20.39 -3.10
N VAL A 207 6.00 19.49 -2.16
CA VAL A 207 6.99 18.93 -1.21
C VAL A 207 8.12 18.21 -1.94
N SER A 208 7.81 17.44 -2.99
CA SER A 208 8.81 16.72 -3.78
C SER A 208 9.84 17.63 -4.46
N LYS A 209 9.51 18.89 -4.74
CA LYS A 209 10.46 19.88 -5.29
C LYS A 209 11.51 20.33 -4.27
N TYR A 210 11.14 20.36 -2.99
CA TYR A 210 12.02 20.87 -1.93
C TYR A 210 12.75 19.76 -1.14
N LEU A 211 12.30 18.51 -1.22
CA LEU A 211 13.00 17.36 -0.65
C LEU A 211 14.50 17.33 -1.01
N PRO A 212 14.92 17.55 -2.29
CA PRO A 212 16.34 17.53 -2.65
C PRO A 212 17.18 18.57 -1.93
N LEU A 213 16.58 19.64 -1.42
CA LEU A 213 17.29 20.68 -0.67
C LEU A 213 17.82 20.19 0.68
N LEU A 214 17.29 19.08 1.22
CA LEU A 214 17.79 18.44 2.44
C LEU A 214 19.23 17.91 2.30
N SER A 215 19.77 17.79 1.08
CA SER A 215 21.18 17.45 0.86
C SER A 215 22.11 18.66 0.87
N LYS A 216 21.57 19.88 0.87
CA LYS A 216 22.34 21.13 0.78
C LYS A 216 22.49 21.78 2.15
N LYS A 217 23.75 21.97 2.61
CA LYS A 217 24.09 22.52 3.93
C LYS A 217 23.35 23.80 4.27
N LYS A 218 23.27 24.74 3.31
CA LYS A 218 22.54 26.01 3.43
C LYS A 218 21.09 25.86 3.96
N TYR A 219 20.43 24.72 3.65
CA TYR A 219 19.02 24.50 4.01
C TYR A 219 18.88 23.60 5.24
N TYR A 220 19.59 22.47 5.28
CA TYR A 220 19.38 21.49 6.36
C TYR A 220 19.91 21.95 7.71
N GLN A 221 20.89 22.87 7.77
CA GLN A 221 21.44 23.39 9.04
C GLN A 221 20.36 24.06 9.93
N SER A 222 19.33 24.65 9.32
CA SER A 222 18.23 25.33 10.04
C SER A 222 17.04 24.41 10.31
N LEU A 223 17.18 23.12 10.05
CA LEU A 223 16.11 22.13 10.18
C LEU A 223 16.39 21.17 11.34
N LYS A 224 15.32 20.58 11.87
CA LYS A 224 15.40 19.75 13.08
C LYS A 224 16.16 18.45 12.86
N HIS A 225 15.99 17.81 11.68
CA HIS A 225 16.53 16.48 11.41
C HIS A 225 17.81 16.49 10.57
N GLY A 226 18.22 17.67 10.08
CA GLY A 226 19.51 17.85 9.41
C GLY A 226 19.58 17.27 8.00
N TYR A 227 20.72 16.69 7.66
CA TYR A 227 21.03 16.19 6.33
C TYR A 227 20.22 14.95 5.95
N ALA A 228 19.68 14.94 4.73
CA ALA A 228 19.18 13.73 4.08
C ALA A 228 19.45 13.75 2.58
N ARG A 229 19.53 12.58 1.95
CA ARG A 229 19.58 12.42 0.49
C ARG A 229 18.20 12.59 -0.13
N GLY A 230 17.64 13.81 -0.01
CA GLY A 230 16.25 14.12 -0.31
C GLY A 230 15.80 13.92 -1.76
N TYR A 231 16.71 13.67 -2.70
CA TYR A 231 16.39 13.27 -4.07
C TYR A 231 15.93 11.80 -4.15
N GLU A 232 16.42 10.92 -3.24
CA GLU A 232 16.08 9.49 -3.23
C GLU A 232 14.58 9.25 -3.04
N PRO A 233 13.88 9.83 -2.04
CA PRO A 233 12.44 9.60 -1.87
C PRO A 233 11.61 10.10 -3.05
N VAL A 234 12.07 11.12 -3.79
CA VAL A 234 11.36 11.60 -4.99
C VAL A 234 11.43 10.57 -6.11
N ILE A 235 12.62 9.99 -6.35
CA ILE A 235 12.81 8.92 -7.33
C ILE A 235 12.05 7.66 -6.88
N TYR A 236 12.13 7.33 -5.60
CA TYR A 236 11.46 6.19 -4.99
C TYR A 236 9.96 6.21 -5.24
N VAL A 237 9.29 7.32 -4.95
CA VAL A 237 7.85 7.49 -5.19
C VAL A 237 7.52 7.36 -6.68
N LYS A 238 8.28 8.00 -7.58
CA LYS A 238 8.06 7.92 -9.04
C LYS A 238 8.17 6.48 -9.56
N ARG A 239 9.13 5.70 -9.06
CA ARG A 239 9.30 4.30 -9.46
C ARG A 239 8.14 3.44 -8.96
N ILE A 240 7.72 3.63 -7.70
CA ILE A 240 6.56 2.90 -7.13
C ILE A 240 5.29 3.25 -7.90
N GLN A 241 5.06 4.51 -8.27
CA GLN A 241 3.94 4.90 -9.13
C GLN A 241 3.92 4.12 -10.43
N ALA A 242 5.07 3.99 -11.10
CA ALA A 242 5.17 3.27 -12.36
C ALA A 242 4.93 1.75 -12.21
N TYR A 243 5.49 1.13 -11.16
CA TYR A 243 5.23 -0.30 -10.86
C TYR A 243 3.77 -0.56 -10.50
N LEU A 244 3.20 0.30 -9.67
CA LEU A 244 1.81 0.25 -9.24
C LEU A 244 0.85 0.27 -10.44
N GLU A 245 1.09 1.15 -11.40
CA GLU A 245 0.26 1.26 -12.60
C GLU A 245 0.30 -0.01 -13.44
N ILE A 246 1.50 -0.56 -13.69
CA ILE A 246 1.64 -1.81 -14.45
C ILE A 246 0.92 -2.97 -13.74
N LEU A 247 1.05 -3.11 -12.42
CA LEU A 247 0.37 -4.15 -11.65
C LEU A 247 -1.16 -4.02 -11.73
N ARG A 248 -1.68 -2.80 -11.59
CA ARG A 248 -3.12 -2.53 -11.71
C ARG A 248 -3.69 -2.85 -13.09
N LEU A 249 -2.97 -2.49 -14.14
CA LEU A 249 -3.40 -2.79 -15.51
C LEU A 249 -3.46 -4.31 -15.75
N LYS A 250 -2.49 -5.06 -15.23
CA LYS A 250 -2.49 -6.53 -15.33
C LYS A 250 -3.61 -7.18 -14.54
N ASP A 251 -3.89 -6.73 -13.33
CA ASP A 251 -5.01 -7.23 -12.53
C ASP A 251 -6.35 -7.00 -13.24
N ARG A 252 -6.56 -5.82 -13.80
CA ARG A 252 -7.75 -5.50 -14.60
C ARG A 252 -7.87 -6.36 -15.86
N SER A 253 -6.77 -6.64 -16.55
CA SER A 253 -6.79 -7.48 -17.76
C SER A 253 -7.16 -8.93 -17.45
N VAL A 254 -6.69 -9.46 -16.32
CA VAL A 254 -7.07 -10.79 -15.83
C VAL A 254 -8.57 -10.83 -15.51
N ILE A 255 -9.08 -9.84 -14.81
CA ILE A 255 -10.51 -9.74 -14.50
C ILE A 255 -11.33 -9.63 -15.79
N ALA A 256 -10.95 -8.76 -16.73
CA ALA A 256 -11.65 -8.59 -18.00
C ALA A 256 -11.63 -9.87 -18.86
N SER A 257 -10.51 -10.61 -18.90
CA SER A 257 -10.42 -11.87 -19.63
C SER A 257 -11.28 -12.96 -19.00
N PHE A 258 -11.40 -12.97 -17.66
CA PHE A 258 -12.29 -13.87 -16.94
C PHE A 258 -13.75 -13.61 -17.32
N TYR A 259 -14.22 -12.37 -17.26
CA TYR A 259 -15.59 -12.05 -17.65
C TYR A 259 -15.88 -12.41 -19.10
N LYS A 260 -14.97 -12.13 -20.03
CA LYS A 260 -15.14 -12.49 -21.45
C LYS A 260 -15.22 -14.00 -21.70
N LYS A 261 -14.66 -14.82 -20.79
CA LYS A 261 -14.68 -16.29 -20.92
C LYS A 261 -15.94 -16.93 -20.33
N PHE A 262 -16.60 -16.27 -19.38
CA PHE A 262 -17.71 -16.86 -18.62
C PHE A 262 -19.05 -16.13 -18.82
N PHE A 263 -19.04 -14.99 -19.47
CA PHE A 263 -20.21 -14.18 -19.82
C PHE A 263 -20.13 -13.71 -21.29
#